data_cf3ef0dc4be5aac8340d703d18585185
#
_entry.id   cf3ef0dc4be5aac8340d703d18585185
#
_cell.length_a   1.000
_cell.length_b   1.000
_cell.length_c   1.000
_cell.angle_alpha   90.00
_cell.angle_beta   90.00
_cell.angle_gamma   90.00
#
_symmetry.space_group_name_H-M   'P 1'
#
loop_
_entity.id
_entity.type
_entity.pdbx_description
1 polymer ?
#
loop_
_entity_poly.entity_id
_entity_poly.type
_entity_poly.pdbx_seq_one_letter_code
_entity_poly.pdbx_strand_id
1 'polypeptide(L)'
;MKKMMFLLLAAVLLPAMGQEVEVTSQRRLLEGVEGPAYHPVLNTAGDRLLFVTEAGALKMYDLTDNVTTAVADGYVAGNDACWGGDGKVYFVSQRVGEDRLVYRTGRCYDPASRQVAVMSSERHGAVHAVPATRGAAMRAPGLDARSGGDIGSAAWTEENRVHVIVGGEERVFSPVDSWAGYLWASLSPDGKRVAFFAAGKGIVVIDLRGQMLAMLGNYEMPCWYNNDYLVAQNAKDDGHQFTSSQLLLLKADGTWQTELTQPASMTMQPTCGGGRIVYTTIDGLLHEMKINIYD
;
A
#
# COMPACT_ATOMS: atom_id res chain seq x y z
N MET A 1 -23.20 37.00 -62.52
CA MET A 1 -22.15 37.02 -61.47
C MET A 1 -22.75 36.55 -60.15
N LYS A 2 -22.54 35.24 -59.78
CA LYS A 2 -23.01 34.66 -58.50
C LYS A 2 -21.92 34.85 -57.47
N LYS A 3 -22.20 35.62 -56.41
CA LYS A 3 -21.33 35.77 -55.23
C LYS A 3 -21.48 34.51 -54.38
N MET A 4 -20.45 33.72 -54.33
CA MET A 4 -20.32 32.56 -53.42
C MET A 4 -19.85 33.06 -52.06
N MET A 5 -20.75 32.99 -51.07
CA MET A 5 -20.47 33.36 -49.67
C MET A 5 -19.84 32.13 -48.97
N PHE A 6 -18.55 32.23 -48.69
CA PHE A 6 -17.88 31.22 -47.85
C PHE A 6 -18.25 31.45 -46.40
N LEU A 7 -19.00 30.52 -45.83
CA LEU A 7 -19.22 30.44 -44.39
C LEU A 7 -17.93 29.79 -43.73
N LEU A 8 -17.14 30.63 -43.04
CA LEU A 8 -16.08 30.14 -42.21
C LEU A 8 -16.71 29.54 -40.93
N LEU A 9 -16.75 28.22 -40.83
CA LEU A 9 -17.07 27.54 -39.56
C LEU A 9 -15.83 27.65 -38.65
N ALA A 10 -15.86 28.58 -37.70
CA ALA A 10 -14.89 28.62 -36.62
C ALA A 10 -15.18 27.42 -35.69
N ALA A 11 -14.39 26.36 -35.81
CA ALA A 11 -14.38 25.31 -34.80
C ALA A 11 -13.82 25.92 -33.49
N VAL A 12 -14.69 26.17 -32.53
CA VAL A 12 -14.29 26.47 -31.15
C VAL A 12 -13.72 25.18 -30.60
N LEU A 13 -12.40 25.08 -30.58
CA LEU A 13 -11.70 24.09 -29.77
C LEU A 13 -11.98 24.43 -28.31
N LEU A 14 -12.98 23.77 -27.71
CA LEU A 14 -13.10 23.73 -26.27
C LEU A 14 -11.80 23.09 -25.75
N PRO A 15 -11.08 23.68 -24.80
CA PRO A 15 -9.97 22.98 -24.16
C PRO A 15 -10.54 21.69 -23.57
N ALA A 16 -9.96 20.56 -23.90
CA ALA A 16 -10.22 19.33 -23.18
C ALA A 16 -9.94 19.65 -21.71
N MET A 17 -10.96 19.62 -20.86
CA MET A 17 -10.81 19.74 -19.42
C MET A 17 -9.99 18.50 -19.01
N GLY A 18 -8.69 18.68 -18.83
CA GLY A 18 -7.80 17.64 -18.33
C GLY A 18 -8.17 17.35 -16.89
N GLN A 19 -8.05 16.09 -16.49
CA GLN A 19 -8.17 15.71 -15.08
C GLN A 19 -7.31 16.62 -14.22
N GLU A 20 -7.90 17.23 -13.18
CA GLU A 20 -7.25 18.13 -12.25
C GLU A 20 -7.29 17.53 -10.84
N VAL A 21 -6.23 17.72 -10.08
CA VAL A 21 -6.14 17.29 -8.68
C VAL A 21 -5.81 18.49 -7.80
N GLU A 22 -6.61 18.66 -6.77
CA GLU A 22 -6.41 19.66 -5.74
C GLU A 22 -6.04 19.00 -4.41
N VAL A 23 -4.93 19.39 -3.80
CA VAL A 23 -4.61 19.03 -2.42
C VAL A 23 -5.43 19.92 -1.49
N THR A 24 -6.47 19.36 -0.87
CA THR A 24 -7.41 20.13 -0.04
C THR A 24 -6.95 20.30 1.39
N SER A 25 -6.13 19.39 1.88
CA SER A 25 -5.51 19.50 3.21
C SER A 25 -4.22 18.70 3.30
N GLN A 26 -3.28 19.19 4.10
CA GLN A 26 -2.06 18.50 4.46
C GLN A 26 -1.71 18.84 5.90
N ARG A 27 -1.43 17.83 6.73
CA ARG A 27 -1.03 18.04 8.13
C ARG A 27 -0.03 17.00 8.58
N ARG A 28 0.83 17.35 9.53
CA ARG A 28 1.66 16.40 10.27
C ARG A 28 0.80 15.63 11.26
N LEU A 29 1.05 14.33 11.36
CA LEU A 29 0.45 13.45 12.37
C LEU A 29 1.43 13.25 13.54
N LEU A 30 0.92 12.71 14.66
CA LEU A 30 1.72 12.38 15.83
C LEU A 30 2.56 13.54 16.37
N GLU A 31 2.06 14.77 16.32
CA GLU A 31 2.71 15.91 16.95
C GLU A 31 2.85 15.66 18.46
N GLY A 32 4.09 15.75 18.98
CA GLY A 32 4.40 15.48 20.39
C GLY A 32 4.56 13.99 20.74
N VAL A 33 4.48 13.06 19.79
CA VAL A 33 4.89 11.67 19.98
C VAL A 33 6.39 11.56 19.72
N GLU A 34 7.09 10.88 20.64
CA GLU A 34 8.54 10.75 20.59
C GLU A 34 9.00 9.83 19.46
N GLY A 35 9.91 10.32 18.62
CA GLY A 35 10.70 9.58 17.65
C GLY A 35 10.07 9.35 16.29
N PRO A 36 10.89 8.82 15.35
CA PRO A 36 10.47 8.47 14.01
C PRO A 36 9.44 7.36 13.97
N ALA A 37 8.55 7.40 12.95
CA ALA A 37 7.53 6.40 12.69
C ALA A 37 7.67 5.91 11.24
N TYR A 38 7.64 4.59 11.05
CA TYR A 38 7.92 3.92 9.79
C TYR A 38 6.80 2.95 9.43
N HIS A 39 6.74 2.56 8.15
CA HIS A 39 5.81 1.57 7.62
C HIS A 39 4.35 1.85 7.98
N PRO A 40 3.84 3.04 7.62
CA PRO A 40 2.45 3.38 7.89
C PRO A 40 1.51 2.46 7.10
N VAL A 41 0.45 1.97 7.76
CA VAL A 41 -0.61 1.17 7.12
C VAL A 41 -1.96 1.69 7.57
N LEU A 42 -2.64 2.40 6.69
CA LEU A 42 -3.96 2.95 6.93
C LEU A 42 -5.02 1.85 6.74
N ASN A 43 -6.03 1.80 7.62
CA ASN A 43 -7.14 0.89 7.39
C ASN A 43 -8.05 1.39 6.24
N THR A 44 -8.91 0.52 5.73
CA THR A 44 -9.79 0.83 4.60
C THR A 44 -10.73 2.01 4.89
N ALA A 45 -11.17 2.19 6.14
CA ALA A 45 -12.01 3.31 6.55
C ALA A 45 -11.24 4.65 6.63
N GLY A 46 -9.91 4.60 6.72
CA GLY A 46 -9.05 5.78 6.80
C GLY A 46 -9.07 6.47 8.17
N ASP A 47 -9.56 5.82 9.22
CA ASP A 47 -9.66 6.37 10.56
C ASP A 47 -8.58 5.83 11.53
N ARG A 48 -7.88 4.74 11.17
CA ARG A 48 -6.84 4.13 12.00
C ARG A 48 -5.59 3.83 11.20
N LEU A 49 -4.46 4.18 11.77
CA LEU A 49 -3.13 4.03 11.18
C LEU A 49 -2.27 3.12 12.05
N LEU A 50 -1.67 2.10 11.46
CA LEU A 50 -0.57 1.35 12.07
C LEU A 50 0.75 2.02 11.71
N PHE A 51 1.71 1.96 12.62
CA PHE A 51 3.08 2.36 12.35
C PHE A 51 4.05 1.64 13.29
N VAL A 52 5.30 1.55 12.88
CA VAL A 52 6.39 0.96 13.68
C VAL A 52 7.30 2.07 14.17
N THR A 53 7.61 2.06 15.47
CA THR A 53 8.57 3.00 16.06
C THR A 53 10.00 2.59 15.74
N GLU A 54 10.97 3.49 15.94
CA GLU A 54 12.40 3.20 15.81
C GLU A 54 12.84 2.01 16.69
N ALA A 55 12.23 1.83 17.86
CA ALA A 55 12.48 0.69 18.75
C ALA A 55 11.83 -0.64 18.26
N GLY A 56 11.12 -0.63 17.13
CA GLY A 56 10.46 -1.80 16.58
C GLY A 56 9.10 -2.14 17.20
N ALA A 57 8.52 -1.27 18.03
CA ALA A 57 7.18 -1.48 18.57
C ALA A 57 6.10 -1.13 17.53
N LEU A 58 5.07 -1.97 17.40
CA LEU A 58 3.90 -1.71 16.58
C LEU A 58 2.88 -0.91 17.39
N LYS A 59 2.46 0.22 16.86
CA LYS A 59 1.45 1.10 17.43
C LYS A 59 0.31 1.34 16.46
N MET A 60 -0.87 1.65 17.01
CA MET A 60 -2.06 2.08 16.28
C MET A 60 -2.41 3.50 16.71
N TYR A 61 -2.62 4.38 15.74
CA TYR A 61 -3.08 5.75 15.94
C TYR A 61 -4.50 5.91 15.41
N ASP A 62 -5.41 6.37 16.26
CA ASP A 62 -6.76 6.77 15.87
C ASP A 62 -6.72 8.22 15.38
N LEU A 63 -7.06 8.44 14.09
CA LEU A 63 -7.01 9.74 13.45
C LEU A 63 -8.19 10.65 13.85
N THR A 64 -9.24 10.08 14.45
CA THR A 64 -10.41 10.82 14.91
C THR A 64 -10.17 11.38 16.30
N ASP A 65 -9.72 10.52 17.21
CA ASP A 65 -9.53 10.85 18.63
C ASP A 65 -8.12 11.36 18.92
N ASN A 66 -7.18 11.24 17.96
CA ASN A 66 -5.75 11.54 18.10
C ASN A 66 -5.08 10.75 19.25
N VAL A 67 -5.45 9.48 19.41
CA VAL A 67 -4.95 8.60 20.47
C VAL A 67 -4.07 7.51 19.89
N THR A 68 -2.90 7.31 20.49
CA THR A 68 -1.98 6.20 20.17
C THR A 68 -2.19 5.06 21.17
N THR A 69 -2.33 3.84 20.63
CA THR A 69 -2.45 2.60 21.40
C THR A 69 -1.30 1.66 21.03
N ALA A 70 -0.66 1.03 22.01
CA ALA A 70 0.30 -0.03 21.77
C ALA A 70 -0.42 -1.28 21.29
N VAL A 71 0.07 -1.89 20.19
CA VAL A 71 -0.41 -3.17 19.64
C VAL A 71 0.53 -4.29 20.05
N ALA A 72 1.83 -4.06 19.93
CA ALA A 72 2.87 -4.99 20.37
C ALA A 72 4.11 -4.22 20.80
N ASP A 73 4.65 -4.59 21.95
CA ASP A 73 5.95 -4.13 22.41
C ASP A 73 7.03 -5.08 21.92
N GLY A 74 8.22 -4.54 21.64
CA GLY A 74 9.36 -5.31 21.19
C GLY A 74 9.49 -5.34 19.66
N TYR A 75 10.35 -6.22 19.15
CA TYR A 75 10.73 -6.25 17.76
C TYR A 75 9.60 -6.85 16.91
N VAL A 76 9.02 -6.05 16.03
CA VAL A 76 8.02 -6.45 15.04
C VAL A 76 8.66 -6.37 13.66
N ALA A 77 8.45 -7.38 12.81
CA ALA A 77 8.89 -7.31 11.41
C ALA A 77 8.08 -6.19 10.72
N GLY A 78 8.74 -5.07 10.41
CA GLY A 78 8.10 -3.80 10.08
C GLY A 78 7.16 -3.83 8.89
N ASN A 79 7.47 -4.64 7.86
CA ASN A 79 6.66 -4.72 6.63
C ASN A 79 5.53 -5.77 6.71
N ASP A 80 5.42 -6.50 7.82
CA ASP A 80 4.51 -7.63 7.96
C ASP A 80 3.31 -7.31 8.86
N ALA A 81 3.00 -6.03 9.08
CA ALA A 81 1.77 -5.61 9.74
C ALA A 81 0.74 -5.15 8.72
N CYS A 82 -0.51 -5.63 8.85
CA CYS A 82 -1.61 -5.24 7.97
C CYS A 82 -2.95 -5.24 8.70
N TRP A 83 -3.92 -4.53 8.13
CA TRP A 83 -5.32 -4.64 8.49
C TRP A 83 -5.95 -5.81 7.76
N GLY A 84 -6.66 -6.66 8.48
CA GLY A 84 -7.59 -7.60 7.87
C GLY A 84 -8.91 -6.93 7.49
N GLY A 85 -9.63 -7.51 6.54
CA GLY A 85 -10.97 -7.05 6.18
C GLY A 85 -12.02 -7.23 7.30
N ASP A 86 -11.66 -7.92 8.38
CA ASP A 86 -12.43 -8.04 9.63
C ASP A 86 -12.13 -6.91 10.64
N GLY A 87 -11.30 -5.95 10.28
CA GLY A 87 -10.92 -4.80 11.11
C GLY A 87 -9.90 -5.11 12.20
N LYS A 88 -9.31 -6.32 12.19
CA LYS A 88 -8.24 -6.71 13.10
C LYS A 88 -6.87 -6.41 12.50
N VAL A 89 -5.85 -6.35 13.37
CA VAL A 89 -4.45 -6.13 12.98
C VAL A 89 -3.72 -7.46 12.97
N TYR A 90 -3.14 -7.82 11.84
CA TYR A 90 -2.31 -9.00 11.67
C TYR A 90 -0.86 -8.59 11.51
N PHE A 91 0.03 -9.25 12.26
CA PHE A 91 1.44 -8.88 12.27
C PHE A 91 2.32 -10.07 12.63
N VAL A 92 3.62 -9.91 12.42
CA VAL A 92 4.62 -10.91 12.73
C VAL A 92 5.53 -10.37 13.84
N SER A 93 5.51 -11.04 14.99
CA SER A 93 6.51 -10.80 16.04
C SER A 93 7.75 -11.66 15.79
N GLN A 94 8.92 -11.14 16.15
CA GLN A 94 10.16 -11.90 16.01
C GLN A 94 11.02 -11.81 17.27
N ARG A 95 11.81 -12.85 17.50
CA ARG A 95 12.83 -12.89 18.53
C ARG A 95 14.10 -13.59 18.03
N VAL A 96 15.22 -13.28 18.65
CA VAL A 96 16.46 -14.02 18.44
C VAL A 96 16.53 -15.17 19.45
N GLY A 97 16.73 -16.41 18.97
CA GLY A 97 16.92 -17.59 19.79
C GLY A 97 18.32 -17.63 20.41
N GLU A 98 18.53 -18.59 21.32
CA GLU A 98 19.86 -18.87 21.93
C GLU A 98 20.88 -19.33 20.86
N ASP A 99 20.39 -19.96 19.79
CA ASP A 99 21.13 -20.38 18.60
C ASP A 99 21.46 -19.20 17.65
N ARG A 100 21.10 -17.97 18.02
CA ARG A 100 21.23 -16.71 17.26
C ARG A 100 20.40 -16.68 15.96
N LEU A 101 19.45 -17.59 15.78
CA LEU A 101 18.53 -17.56 14.67
C LEU A 101 17.32 -16.69 15.00
N VAL A 102 16.71 -16.08 13.96
CA VAL A 102 15.50 -15.29 14.10
C VAL A 102 14.28 -16.20 13.97
N TYR A 103 13.46 -16.22 15.01
CA TYR A 103 12.19 -16.93 15.06
C TYR A 103 11.02 -15.96 14.92
N ARG A 104 10.02 -16.35 14.18
CA ARG A 104 8.85 -15.55 13.85
C ARG A 104 7.55 -16.25 14.23
N THR A 105 6.59 -15.45 14.71
CA THR A 105 5.25 -15.91 15.11
C THR A 105 4.20 -14.99 14.53
N GLY A 106 3.26 -15.51 13.76
CA GLY A 106 2.10 -14.78 13.29
C GLY A 106 1.13 -14.50 14.42
N ARG A 107 0.65 -13.26 14.52
CA ARG A 107 -0.23 -12.76 15.58
C ARG A 107 -1.38 -11.96 15.00
N CYS A 108 -2.47 -11.89 15.77
CA CYS A 108 -3.65 -11.07 15.49
C CYS A 108 -3.99 -10.25 16.73
N TYR A 109 -4.10 -8.93 16.58
CA TYR A 109 -4.61 -8.03 17.60
C TYR A 109 -6.03 -7.59 17.25
N ASP A 110 -6.94 -7.72 18.19
CA ASP A 110 -8.31 -7.25 18.06
C ASP A 110 -8.45 -5.89 18.77
N PRO A 111 -8.68 -4.79 18.03
CA PRO A 111 -8.81 -3.46 18.63
C PRO A 111 -10.00 -3.32 19.59
N ALA A 112 -11.06 -4.11 19.41
CA ALA A 112 -12.24 -4.04 20.25
C ALA A 112 -12.02 -4.65 21.63
N SER A 113 -11.39 -5.83 21.70
CA SER A 113 -11.07 -6.51 22.96
C SER A 113 -9.71 -6.17 23.51
N ARG A 114 -8.82 -5.54 22.70
CA ARG A 114 -7.40 -5.28 22.99
C ARG A 114 -6.60 -6.55 23.31
N GLN A 115 -7.02 -7.68 22.75
CA GLN A 115 -6.37 -8.97 22.96
C GLN A 115 -5.49 -9.33 21.76
N VAL A 116 -4.38 -10.00 22.05
CA VAL A 116 -3.48 -10.57 21.03
C VAL A 116 -3.64 -12.08 21.03
N ALA A 117 -3.95 -12.65 19.86
CA ALA A 117 -4.00 -14.08 19.62
C ALA A 117 -2.79 -14.54 18.80
N VAL A 118 -2.37 -15.80 19.02
CA VAL A 118 -1.34 -16.45 18.20
C VAL A 118 -2.02 -17.10 17.00
N MET A 119 -1.54 -16.78 15.78
CA MET A 119 -2.08 -17.28 14.52
C MET A 119 -1.24 -18.40 13.92
N SER A 120 0.05 -18.48 14.26
CA SER A 120 0.93 -19.56 13.82
C SER A 120 1.87 -20.00 14.93
N SER A 121 2.34 -21.27 14.87
CA SER A 121 3.47 -21.68 15.69
C SER A 121 4.72 -20.84 15.39
N GLU A 122 5.57 -20.71 16.40
CA GLU A 122 6.87 -20.07 16.22
C GLU A 122 7.76 -20.92 15.29
N ARG A 123 8.47 -20.26 14.40
CA ARG A 123 9.33 -20.92 13.43
C ARG A 123 10.51 -20.07 13.00
N HIS A 124 11.60 -20.73 12.63
CA HIS A 124 12.70 -20.11 11.89
C HIS A 124 12.29 -19.86 10.43
N GLY A 125 12.73 -18.75 9.84
CA GLY A 125 12.45 -18.38 8.46
C GLY A 125 11.37 -17.30 8.31
N ALA A 126 10.95 -17.05 7.07
CA ALA A 126 9.98 -16.02 6.76
C ALA A 126 8.56 -16.43 7.22
N VAL A 127 7.85 -15.48 7.78
CA VAL A 127 6.39 -15.51 8.02
C VAL A 127 5.86 -14.14 7.59
N HIS A 128 4.78 -14.12 6.83
CA HIS A 128 4.18 -12.89 6.31
C HIS A 128 2.70 -12.79 6.67
N ALA A 129 2.26 -11.61 7.07
CA ALA A 129 0.85 -11.29 7.20
C ALA A 129 0.36 -10.72 5.86
N VAL A 130 -0.66 -11.33 5.26
CA VAL A 130 -1.23 -10.94 3.98
C VAL A 130 -2.64 -10.45 4.21
N PRO A 131 -2.95 -9.17 3.90
CA PRO A 131 -4.28 -8.63 4.02
C PRO A 131 -5.25 -9.30 3.03
N ALA A 132 -6.48 -9.51 3.46
CA ALA A 132 -7.53 -10.07 2.62
C ALA A 132 -8.85 -9.34 2.83
N THR A 133 -9.79 -9.47 1.91
CA THR A 133 -11.04 -8.70 1.91
C THR A 133 -11.97 -9.00 3.08
N ARG A 134 -11.84 -10.15 3.75
CA ARG A 134 -12.64 -10.57 4.91
C ARG A 134 -11.82 -11.00 6.13
N GLY A 135 -10.51 -10.84 6.09
CA GLY A 135 -9.59 -11.23 7.16
C GLY A 135 -8.15 -11.07 6.72
N ALA A 136 -7.28 -11.98 7.13
CA ALA A 136 -5.90 -12.05 6.68
C ALA A 136 -5.39 -13.50 6.67
N ALA A 137 -4.27 -13.74 6.00
CA ALA A 137 -3.55 -14.99 6.05
C ALA A 137 -2.14 -14.81 6.61
N MET A 138 -1.66 -15.80 7.38
CA MET A 138 -0.25 -15.95 7.72
C MET A 138 0.37 -16.93 6.74
N ARG A 139 1.37 -16.49 5.99
CA ARG A 139 2.03 -17.26 4.94
C ARG A 139 3.48 -17.52 5.31
N ALA A 140 3.90 -18.74 5.09
CA ALA A 140 5.29 -19.19 5.16
C ALA A 140 5.42 -20.52 4.43
N PRO A 141 6.60 -21.01 4.06
CA PRO A 141 6.78 -22.34 3.50
C PRO A 141 6.13 -23.42 4.39
N GLY A 142 5.16 -24.15 3.86
CA GLY A 142 4.40 -25.17 4.59
C GLY A 142 3.43 -24.65 5.65
N LEU A 143 3.12 -23.36 5.65
CA LEU A 143 2.12 -22.73 6.51
C LEU A 143 1.09 -22.00 5.65
N ASP A 144 -0.18 -22.31 5.86
CA ASP A 144 -1.31 -21.53 5.36
C ASP A 144 -2.34 -21.39 6.49
N ALA A 145 -2.11 -20.44 7.38
CA ALA A 145 -3.02 -20.10 8.48
C ALA A 145 -3.90 -18.92 8.08
N ARG A 146 -5.21 -19.14 8.05
CA ARG A 146 -6.23 -18.13 7.70
C ARG A 146 -7.06 -17.75 8.90
N SER A 147 -7.38 -16.48 9.02
CA SER A 147 -8.33 -16.01 10.02
C SER A 147 -9.75 -16.39 9.60
N GLY A 148 -10.44 -17.20 10.40
CA GLY A 148 -11.87 -17.43 10.20
C GLY A 148 -12.28 -18.26 8.96
N GLY A 149 -11.39 -19.00 8.35
CA GLY A 149 -11.69 -19.90 7.21
C GLY A 149 -11.68 -19.18 5.86
N ASP A 150 -12.84 -18.72 5.35
CA ASP A 150 -12.90 -17.97 4.09
C ASP A 150 -12.49 -16.51 4.31
N ILE A 151 -11.29 -16.15 3.86
CA ILE A 151 -10.74 -14.79 3.94
C ILE A 151 -11.18 -13.89 2.78
N GLY A 152 -11.95 -14.41 1.83
CA GLY A 152 -12.32 -13.69 0.59
C GLY A 152 -11.18 -13.69 -0.43
N SER A 153 -10.79 -12.51 -0.90
CA SER A 153 -9.69 -12.34 -1.85
C SER A 153 -8.47 -11.75 -1.17
N ALA A 154 -7.28 -12.19 -1.60
CA ALA A 154 -5.99 -11.69 -1.14
C ALA A 154 -4.99 -11.66 -2.31
N ALA A 155 -3.96 -10.80 -2.24
CA ALA A 155 -2.87 -10.79 -3.20
C ALA A 155 -1.55 -10.50 -2.49
N TRP A 156 -0.48 -11.19 -2.89
CA TRP A 156 0.87 -10.97 -2.39
C TRP A 156 1.91 -11.38 -3.44
N THR A 157 3.16 -11.08 -3.16
CA THR A 157 4.30 -11.52 -3.97
C THR A 157 5.16 -12.48 -3.17
N GLU A 158 5.51 -13.60 -3.77
CA GLU A 158 6.39 -14.62 -3.20
C GLU A 158 7.14 -15.36 -4.32
N GLU A 159 8.40 -15.72 -4.13
CA GLU A 159 9.20 -16.47 -5.10
C GLU A 159 9.17 -15.90 -6.53
N ASN A 160 9.25 -14.58 -6.66
CA ASN A 160 9.17 -13.85 -7.94
C ASN A 160 7.86 -14.09 -8.72
N ARG A 161 6.77 -14.31 -8.01
CA ARG A 161 5.42 -14.50 -8.58
C ARG A 161 4.40 -13.63 -7.85
N VAL A 162 3.30 -13.38 -8.53
CA VAL A 162 2.10 -12.79 -7.95
C VAL A 162 1.14 -13.90 -7.61
N HIS A 163 0.76 -13.99 -6.36
CA HIS A 163 -0.21 -14.94 -5.83
C HIS A 163 -1.53 -14.21 -5.58
N VAL A 164 -2.62 -14.82 -5.95
CA VAL A 164 -3.97 -14.26 -5.77
C VAL A 164 -4.90 -15.36 -5.26
N ILE A 165 -5.59 -15.11 -4.15
CA ILE A 165 -6.68 -15.96 -3.67
C ILE A 165 -8.01 -15.34 -4.12
N VAL A 166 -8.88 -16.16 -4.73
CA VAL A 166 -10.26 -15.80 -5.08
C VAL A 166 -11.16 -16.99 -4.81
N GLY A 167 -12.19 -16.80 -3.99
CA GLY A 167 -13.12 -17.87 -3.66
C GLY A 167 -12.47 -19.09 -2.98
N GLY A 168 -11.38 -18.88 -2.24
CA GLY A 168 -10.63 -19.93 -1.58
C GLY A 168 -9.59 -20.64 -2.45
N GLU A 169 -9.55 -20.37 -3.75
CA GLU A 169 -8.56 -20.93 -4.69
C GLU A 169 -7.38 -19.96 -4.87
N GLU A 170 -6.17 -20.50 -4.75
CA GLU A 170 -4.94 -19.77 -5.03
C GLU A 170 -4.57 -19.91 -6.52
N ARG A 171 -4.23 -18.79 -7.13
CA ARG A 171 -3.72 -18.67 -8.49
C ARG A 171 -2.38 -17.97 -8.46
N VAL A 172 -1.45 -18.40 -9.32
CA VAL A 172 -0.07 -17.89 -9.34
C VAL A 172 0.24 -17.41 -10.75
N PHE A 173 0.77 -16.19 -10.85
CA PHE A 173 1.02 -15.54 -12.11
C PHE A 173 2.44 -14.99 -12.23
N SER A 174 2.97 -14.96 -13.46
CA SER A 174 4.18 -14.24 -13.86
C SER A 174 3.85 -13.37 -15.07
N PRO A 175 3.06 -12.28 -14.90
CA PRO A 175 2.44 -11.56 -16.01
C PRO A 175 3.43 -10.76 -16.86
N VAL A 176 4.60 -10.43 -16.33
CA VAL A 176 5.66 -9.72 -17.04
C VAL A 176 7.02 -10.31 -16.68
N ASP A 177 7.96 -10.29 -17.60
CA ASP A 177 9.33 -10.68 -17.32
C ASP A 177 10.01 -9.63 -16.43
N SER A 178 10.52 -10.07 -15.27
CA SER A 178 11.22 -9.22 -14.30
C SER A 178 12.44 -9.97 -13.75
N TRP A 179 13.61 -9.37 -13.91
CA TRP A 179 14.89 -9.98 -13.52
C TRP A 179 15.10 -10.12 -12.00
N ALA A 180 14.45 -9.26 -11.21
CA ALA A 180 14.56 -9.25 -9.75
C ALA A 180 13.22 -9.51 -9.03
N GLY A 181 12.19 -9.95 -9.79
CA GLY A 181 10.90 -10.35 -9.24
C GLY A 181 9.93 -9.21 -8.99
N TYR A 182 8.96 -9.49 -8.12
CA TYR A 182 7.82 -8.62 -7.84
C TYR A 182 7.75 -8.26 -6.36
N LEU A 183 7.28 -7.04 -6.06
CA LEU A 183 7.11 -6.52 -4.71
C LEU A 183 5.76 -5.79 -4.58
N TRP A 184 5.31 -5.63 -3.32
CA TRP A 184 4.18 -4.75 -2.92
C TRP A 184 2.87 -5.01 -3.65
N ALA A 185 2.51 -6.28 -3.84
CA ALA A 185 1.20 -6.59 -4.42
C ALA A 185 0.06 -6.23 -3.47
N SER A 186 -0.97 -5.58 -4.02
CA SER A 186 -2.17 -5.21 -3.30
C SER A 186 -3.42 -5.31 -4.18
N LEU A 187 -4.55 -5.71 -3.58
CA LEU A 187 -5.86 -5.70 -4.22
C LEU A 187 -6.44 -4.30 -4.29
N SER A 188 -7.14 -4.00 -5.41
CA SER A 188 -8.02 -2.84 -5.48
C SER A 188 -9.13 -2.92 -4.43
N PRO A 189 -9.72 -1.79 -3.97
CA PRO A 189 -10.78 -1.80 -2.97
C PRO A 189 -12.00 -2.66 -3.33
N ASP A 190 -12.34 -2.76 -4.62
CA ASP A 190 -13.40 -3.63 -5.14
C ASP A 190 -12.99 -5.11 -5.27
N GLY A 191 -11.72 -5.44 -4.98
CA GLY A 191 -11.17 -6.79 -5.04
C GLY A 191 -11.07 -7.38 -6.45
N LYS A 192 -11.08 -6.58 -7.52
CA LYS A 192 -11.11 -7.06 -8.91
C LYS A 192 -9.78 -6.95 -9.65
N ARG A 193 -8.86 -6.15 -9.15
CA ARG A 193 -7.56 -5.91 -9.76
C ARG A 193 -6.45 -6.02 -8.72
N VAL A 194 -5.25 -6.31 -9.19
CA VAL A 194 -4.02 -6.34 -8.38
C VAL A 194 -3.01 -5.38 -8.98
N ALA A 195 -2.46 -4.51 -8.15
CA ALA A 195 -1.30 -3.70 -8.51
C ALA A 195 -0.08 -4.26 -7.80
N PHE A 196 1.06 -4.29 -8.45
CA PHE A 196 2.35 -4.70 -7.89
C PHE A 196 3.50 -4.00 -8.61
N PHE A 197 4.66 -3.95 -7.97
CA PHE A 197 5.89 -3.49 -8.59
C PHE A 197 6.63 -4.68 -9.22
N ALA A 198 7.02 -4.54 -10.48
CA ALA A 198 7.89 -5.48 -11.18
C ALA A 198 9.27 -4.82 -11.38
N ALA A 199 10.32 -5.38 -10.80
CA ALA A 199 11.65 -4.80 -10.84
C ALA A 199 12.16 -4.61 -12.27
N GLY A 200 12.58 -3.40 -12.59
CA GLY A 200 13.02 -2.99 -13.94
C GLY A 200 11.88 -2.72 -14.95
N LYS A 201 10.62 -2.85 -14.52
CA LYS A 201 9.43 -2.56 -15.35
C LYS A 201 8.53 -1.49 -14.73
N GLY A 202 8.49 -1.39 -13.39
CA GLY A 202 7.64 -0.47 -12.66
C GLY A 202 6.35 -1.09 -12.19
N ILE A 203 5.32 -0.27 -11.97
CA ILE A 203 4.02 -0.73 -11.47
C ILE A 203 3.21 -1.36 -12.60
N VAL A 204 2.68 -2.55 -12.32
CA VAL A 204 1.83 -3.33 -13.21
C VAL A 204 0.48 -3.54 -12.56
N VAL A 205 -0.60 -3.40 -13.33
CA VAL A 205 -1.98 -3.71 -12.94
C VAL A 205 -2.46 -4.91 -13.72
N ILE A 206 -2.97 -5.92 -13.02
CA ILE A 206 -3.57 -7.12 -13.63
C ILE A 206 -5.00 -7.34 -13.14
N ASP A 207 -5.78 -8.12 -13.87
CA ASP A 207 -7.04 -8.69 -13.39
C ASP A 207 -6.79 -9.94 -12.53
N LEU A 208 -7.85 -10.51 -11.94
CA LEU A 208 -7.76 -11.72 -11.12
C LEU A 208 -7.50 -13.01 -11.93
N ARG A 209 -7.35 -12.91 -13.23
CA ARG A 209 -6.95 -14.02 -14.13
C ARG A 209 -5.49 -13.91 -14.54
N GLY A 210 -4.78 -12.87 -14.07
CA GLY A 210 -3.39 -12.61 -14.40
C GLY A 210 -3.18 -11.87 -15.73
N GLN A 211 -4.26 -11.40 -16.36
CA GLN A 211 -4.15 -10.59 -17.57
C GLN A 211 -3.67 -9.19 -17.22
N MET A 212 -2.60 -8.72 -17.86
CA MET A 212 -2.10 -7.36 -17.71
C MET A 212 -3.10 -6.36 -18.28
N LEU A 213 -3.47 -5.38 -17.48
CA LEU A 213 -4.38 -4.29 -17.83
C LEU A 213 -3.63 -3.00 -18.14
N ALA A 214 -2.57 -2.69 -17.36
CA ALA A 214 -1.77 -1.48 -17.53
C ALA A 214 -0.35 -1.63 -16.97
N MET A 215 0.55 -0.76 -17.45
CA MET A 215 1.86 -0.46 -16.85
C MET A 215 1.91 1.04 -16.56
N LEU A 216 2.19 1.42 -15.30
CA LEU A 216 2.04 2.79 -14.82
C LEU A 216 3.36 3.57 -14.70
N GLY A 217 4.48 3.00 -15.18
CA GLY A 217 5.80 3.60 -15.08
C GLY A 217 6.66 3.02 -13.94
N ASN A 218 7.93 3.43 -13.90
CA ASN A 218 8.90 2.91 -12.94
C ASN A 218 8.82 3.65 -11.60
N TYR A 219 7.70 3.45 -10.91
CA TYR A 219 7.40 3.96 -9.58
C TYR A 219 7.29 2.80 -8.59
N GLU A 220 7.40 3.09 -7.30
CA GLU A 220 7.50 2.11 -6.22
C GLU A 220 6.33 2.22 -5.25
N MET A 221 6.13 1.18 -4.42
CA MET A 221 5.18 1.15 -3.30
C MET A 221 3.76 1.60 -3.68
N PRO A 222 3.12 0.98 -4.71
CA PRO A 222 1.77 1.35 -5.10
C PRO A 222 0.78 1.05 -3.99
N CYS A 223 -0.08 2.02 -3.66
CA CYS A 223 -1.27 1.81 -2.85
C CYS A 223 -2.52 2.34 -3.55
N TRP A 224 -3.63 1.62 -3.47
CA TRP A 224 -4.89 2.02 -4.07
C TRP A 224 -5.51 3.18 -3.27
N TYR A 225 -5.70 4.33 -3.92
CA TYR A 225 -6.45 5.44 -3.36
C TYR A 225 -7.97 5.18 -3.45
N ASN A 226 -8.40 4.69 -4.60
CA ASN A 226 -9.74 4.14 -4.86
C ASN A 226 -9.64 3.10 -5.98
N ASN A 227 -10.77 2.69 -6.59
CA ASN A 227 -10.71 1.71 -7.68
C ASN A 227 -9.96 2.21 -8.92
N ASP A 228 -9.97 3.51 -9.19
CA ASP A 228 -9.47 4.08 -10.44
C ASP A 228 -8.10 4.74 -10.32
N TYR A 229 -7.61 4.96 -9.09
CA TYR A 229 -6.35 5.66 -8.84
C TYR A 229 -5.48 4.94 -7.81
N LEU A 230 -4.18 5.01 -8.06
CA LEU A 230 -3.13 4.59 -7.12
C LEU A 230 -2.27 5.79 -6.74
N VAL A 231 -1.73 5.74 -5.52
CA VAL A 231 -0.62 6.60 -5.11
C VAL A 231 0.64 5.77 -5.11
N ALA A 232 1.73 6.33 -5.60
CA ALA A 232 3.02 5.66 -5.68
C ALA A 232 4.16 6.61 -5.33
N GLN A 233 5.29 6.05 -4.95
CA GLN A 233 6.52 6.74 -4.66
C GLN A 233 7.41 6.79 -5.92
N ASN A 234 7.99 7.97 -6.19
CA ASN A 234 9.06 8.14 -7.17
C ASN A 234 10.32 8.59 -6.44
N ALA A 235 11.13 7.63 -6.03
CA ALA A 235 12.39 7.87 -5.36
C ALA A 235 13.57 7.79 -6.33
N LYS A 236 14.60 8.58 -6.06
CA LYS A 236 15.89 8.50 -6.73
C LYS A 236 16.99 8.42 -5.68
N ASP A 237 17.99 7.62 -5.95
CA ASP A 237 19.18 7.47 -5.11
C ASP A 237 20.45 7.61 -5.96
N ASP A 238 21.58 7.81 -5.30
CA ASP A 238 22.92 7.88 -5.91
C ASP A 238 23.74 6.60 -5.63
N GLY A 239 23.08 5.55 -5.12
CA GLY A 239 23.70 4.30 -4.68
C GLY A 239 24.15 4.32 -3.21
N HIS A 240 24.02 5.45 -2.51
CA HIS A 240 24.35 5.60 -1.08
C HIS A 240 23.19 6.13 -0.27
N GLN A 241 22.44 7.09 -0.82
CA GLN A 241 21.31 7.74 -0.16
C GLN A 241 20.25 8.19 -1.18
N PHE A 242 19.03 8.39 -0.70
CA PHE A 242 17.99 9.03 -1.51
C PHE A 242 18.37 10.48 -1.78
N THR A 243 18.29 10.88 -3.05
CA THR A 243 18.56 12.27 -3.50
C THR A 243 17.28 13.06 -3.73
N SER A 244 16.19 12.36 -4.03
CA SER A 244 14.84 12.94 -4.10
C SER A 244 13.79 11.86 -3.91
N SER A 245 12.61 12.24 -3.40
CA SER A 245 11.44 11.37 -3.36
C SER A 245 10.16 12.18 -3.33
N GLN A 246 9.20 11.78 -4.15
CA GLN A 246 7.89 12.42 -4.26
C GLN A 246 6.79 11.39 -4.41
N LEU A 247 5.55 11.79 -4.13
CA LEU A 247 4.36 11.00 -4.37
C LEU A 247 3.68 11.44 -5.66
N LEU A 248 3.17 10.45 -6.40
CA LEU A 248 2.36 10.65 -7.58
C LEU A 248 0.99 10.00 -7.42
N LEU A 249 -0.02 10.60 -8.03
CA LEU A 249 -1.31 9.98 -8.29
C LEU A 249 -1.31 9.45 -9.73
N LEU A 250 -1.63 8.17 -9.86
CA LEU A 250 -1.60 7.43 -11.13
C LEU A 250 -2.99 6.90 -11.42
N LYS A 251 -3.52 7.11 -12.62
CA LYS A 251 -4.74 6.44 -13.05
C LYS A 251 -4.44 4.98 -13.35
N ALA A 252 -5.28 4.07 -12.84
CA ALA A 252 -5.03 2.62 -12.88
C ALA A 252 -5.02 2.03 -14.30
N ASP A 253 -5.52 2.75 -15.30
CA ASP A 253 -5.47 2.39 -16.72
C ASP A 253 -4.22 2.89 -17.45
N GLY A 254 -3.34 3.65 -16.76
CA GLY A 254 -2.09 4.19 -17.29
C GLY A 254 -2.26 5.42 -18.20
N THR A 255 -3.46 5.98 -18.32
CA THR A 255 -3.73 7.10 -19.26
C THR A 255 -3.37 8.46 -18.70
N TRP A 256 -3.19 8.59 -17.37
CA TRP A 256 -2.94 9.86 -16.72
C TRP A 256 -2.19 9.71 -15.39
N GLN A 257 -1.39 10.74 -15.06
CA GLN A 257 -0.69 10.85 -13.78
C GLN A 257 -0.42 12.31 -13.42
N THR A 258 -0.24 12.58 -12.13
CA THR A 258 0.18 13.89 -11.62
C THR A 258 1.02 13.77 -10.36
N GLU A 259 1.81 14.79 -10.06
CA GLU A 259 2.61 14.90 -8.83
C GLU A 259 1.72 15.40 -7.68
N LEU A 260 1.81 14.74 -6.52
CA LEU A 260 1.15 15.16 -5.29
C LEU A 260 2.08 15.95 -4.37
N THR A 261 3.38 15.66 -4.43
CA THR A 261 4.41 16.35 -3.63
C THR A 261 5.62 16.68 -4.49
N GLN A 262 6.47 17.60 -4.01
CA GLN A 262 7.68 17.98 -4.71
C GLN A 262 8.82 16.98 -4.45
N PRO A 263 9.75 16.75 -5.41
CA PRO A 263 10.87 15.82 -5.23
C PRO A 263 11.74 16.10 -3.99
N ALA A 264 11.95 17.39 -3.66
CA ALA A 264 12.73 17.83 -2.51
C ALA A 264 12.03 17.57 -1.16
N SER A 265 10.74 17.22 -1.15
CA SER A 265 9.98 16.93 0.07
C SER A 265 10.33 15.59 0.70
N MET A 266 11.06 14.73 -0.02
CA MET A 266 11.54 13.43 0.45
C MET A 266 10.41 12.58 1.05
N THR A 267 9.24 12.56 0.38
CA THR A 267 8.03 11.87 0.81
C THR A 267 8.05 10.41 0.35
N MET A 268 7.73 9.48 1.25
CA MET A 268 7.96 8.06 1.09
C MET A 268 6.83 7.23 1.70
N GLN A 269 6.78 5.94 1.34
CA GLN A 269 5.92 4.93 1.96
C GLN A 269 4.43 5.34 2.03
N PRO A 270 3.78 5.65 0.90
CA PRO A 270 2.38 6.03 0.92
C PRO A 270 1.47 4.86 1.31
N THR A 271 0.41 5.17 2.04
CA THR A 271 -0.71 4.28 2.32
C THR A 271 -2.03 5.04 2.18
N CYS A 272 -3.07 4.37 1.71
CA CYS A 272 -4.34 5.00 1.36
C CYS A 272 -5.52 4.30 2.03
N GLY A 273 -6.54 5.06 2.39
CA GLY A 273 -7.80 4.56 2.95
C GLY A 273 -8.78 5.70 3.27
N GLY A 274 -10.07 5.48 3.08
CA GLY A 274 -11.13 6.45 3.43
C GLY A 274 -10.96 7.83 2.79
N GLY A 275 -10.39 7.91 1.56
CA GLY A 275 -10.12 9.18 0.89
C GLY A 275 -8.94 9.96 1.47
N ARG A 276 -8.08 9.30 2.23
CA ARG A 276 -6.85 9.87 2.83
C ARG A 276 -5.61 9.21 2.26
N ILE A 277 -4.54 9.96 2.20
CA ILE A 277 -3.18 9.50 1.90
C ILE A 277 -2.34 9.80 3.14
N VAL A 278 -1.71 8.78 3.72
CA VAL A 278 -0.71 8.95 4.78
C VAL A 278 0.64 8.51 4.24
N TYR A 279 1.69 9.23 4.60
CA TYR A 279 3.04 8.96 4.13
C TYR A 279 4.08 9.40 5.16
N THR A 280 5.31 8.93 5.02
CA THR A 280 6.45 9.39 5.81
C THR A 280 7.31 10.36 5.01
N THR A 281 8.13 11.13 5.72
CA THR A 281 9.32 11.79 5.17
C THR A 281 10.56 10.97 5.52
N ILE A 282 11.71 11.28 4.94
CA ILE A 282 12.96 10.54 5.17
C ILE A 282 13.40 10.51 6.65
N ASP A 283 13.02 11.51 7.43
CA ASP A 283 13.27 11.63 8.86
C ASP A 283 12.20 10.94 9.73
N GLY A 284 11.30 10.16 9.11
CA GLY A 284 10.29 9.38 9.82
C GLY A 284 9.12 10.19 10.36
N LEU A 285 8.84 11.37 9.80
CA LEU A 285 7.67 12.16 10.17
C LEU A 285 6.45 11.71 9.34
N LEU A 286 5.36 11.40 10.03
CA LEU A 286 4.09 11.02 9.39
C LEU A 286 3.27 12.24 9.03
N HIS A 287 2.74 12.22 7.81
CA HIS A 287 1.85 13.26 7.28
C HIS A 287 0.58 12.66 6.71
N GLU A 288 -0.52 13.39 6.83
CA GLU A 288 -1.80 13.11 6.17
C GLU A 288 -2.02 14.13 5.06
N MET A 289 -2.55 13.66 3.94
CA MET A 289 -3.01 14.48 2.82
C MET A 289 -4.41 14.04 2.40
N LYS A 290 -5.25 15.01 2.00
CA LYS A 290 -6.52 14.76 1.31
C LYS A 290 -6.53 15.48 -0.01
N ILE A 291 -7.13 14.86 -1.01
CA ILE A 291 -7.21 15.39 -2.38
C ILE A 291 -8.64 15.32 -2.90
N ASN A 292 -8.97 16.26 -3.78
CA ASN A 292 -10.11 16.16 -4.69
C ASN A 292 -9.59 15.88 -6.09
N ILE A 293 -10.30 15.02 -6.82
CA ILE A 293 -10.02 14.68 -8.21
C ILE A 293 -11.21 15.17 -9.02
N TYR A 294 -10.96 16.00 -10.04
CA TYR A 294 -11.96 16.54 -10.96
C TYR A 294 -11.73 15.90 -12.34
N ASP A 295 -12.81 15.33 -12.92
CA ASP A 295 -12.82 14.71 -14.26
C ASP A 295 -13.22 15.74 -15.33
#